data_ad061061b311fa2e93b9c9998e54c685
#
_entry.id   ad061061b311fa2e93b9c9998e54c685
#
_cell.length_a   1.000
_cell.length_b   1.000
_cell.length_c   1.000
_cell.angle_alpha   90.00
_cell.angle_beta   90.00
_cell.angle_gamma   90.00
#
_symmetry.space_group_name_H-M   'P 1'
#
loop_
_entity.id
_entity.type
_entity.pdbx_description
1 polymer ?
#
loop_
_entity_poly.entity_id
_entity_poly.type
_entity_poly.pdbx_seq_one_letter_code
_entity_poly.pdbx_strand_id
1 'polypeptide(L)'
;MPATAIALTHLHVLELGAGVASAYVCKLLAEQGCDVVKVEPQQGDALRRHHPEAGTIDDSSGYFAALNVGKRSCTVDSDNLEQLICWADIVVHDLSPLMATEKGLDAIRLLNLKPELVVLAITAFGSDGPEAEFLATDLILGAAGGWSMLCPATSSDPALPPLKVYGDQCYLMASISAAAVALATARNAANTGEGEFIDFSVQAYVASVLEAALPTYTYKQEVATRCHERRLVPWKIFHAIDGPVFIVCIEQDQWARLLEFMGNPDWSLLDVFVDQTSRAENQDMVHMFVQEFVGTWHAMDFYHEAQKHRVCVAPVLSVSALGDTPHLLERDFFNDVQGTKYLAAATLRNSGRAGNSLAAPQIGAHTQEVLDEARATLVDGATSSSHSKSSQSHLDSGKKPLDGIRVLDMTWAWAGPFCTMNLAHMGADVIRLES
;
A
#
# COMPACT_ATOMS: atom_id res chain seq x y z
N MET A 1 15.52 -23.42 12.85
CA MET A 1 15.19 -22.52 13.98
C MET A 1 13.81 -22.92 14.46
N PRO A 2 13.47 -22.90 15.77
CA PRO A 2 12.11 -23.18 16.20
C PRO A 2 11.17 -22.18 15.52
N ALA A 3 9.99 -22.63 15.06
CA ALA A 3 8.96 -21.78 14.52
C ALA A 3 8.62 -20.70 15.55
N THR A 4 9.09 -19.49 15.32
CA THR A 4 8.77 -18.33 16.17
C THR A 4 7.30 -18.01 15.94
N ALA A 5 6.53 -17.89 17.01
CA ALA A 5 5.11 -17.55 16.96
C ALA A 5 4.90 -16.31 16.07
N ILE A 6 3.91 -16.37 15.18
CA ILE A 6 3.55 -15.25 14.30
C ILE A 6 3.02 -14.13 15.20
N ALA A 7 3.61 -12.94 15.11
CA ALA A 7 3.52 -11.92 16.15
C ALA A 7 2.13 -11.30 16.36
N LEU A 8 1.17 -11.45 15.44
CA LEU A 8 -0.13 -10.78 15.48
C LEU A 8 -1.34 -11.72 15.50
N THR A 9 -1.14 -13.01 15.83
CA THR A 9 -2.24 -13.99 15.88
C THR A 9 -3.29 -13.73 16.97
N HIS A 10 -3.00 -12.83 17.87
CA HIS A 10 -3.90 -12.43 18.96
C HIS A 10 -4.84 -11.27 18.55
N LEU A 11 -4.65 -10.67 17.36
CA LEU A 11 -5.50 -9.59 16.88
C LEU A 11 -6.60 -10.14 15.96
N HIS A 12 -7.83 -9.84 16.33
CA HIS A 12 -9.02 -10.18 15.56
C HIS A 12 -9.47 -8.97 14.74
N VAL A 13 -9.62 -9.16 13.44
CA VAL A 13 -10.01 -8.12 12.51
C VAL A 13 -11.32 -8.47 11.85
N LEU A 14 -12.28 -7.57 11.91
CA LEU A 14 -13.57 -7.72 11.26
C LEU A 14 -13.66 -6.82 10.02
N GLU A 15 -13.76 -7.41 8.85
CA GLU A 15 -13.93 -6.71 7.58
C GLU A 15 -15.43 -6.57 7.25
N LEU A 16 -15.94 -5.35 7.26
CA LEU A 16 -17.34 -5.01 6.96
C LEU A 16 -17.49 -4.27 5.63
N GLY A 17 -16.39 -4.05 4.91
CA GLY A 17 -16.36 -3.39 3.62
C GLY A 17 -16.60 -4.35 2.45
N ALA A 18 -16.94 -3.79 1.31
CA ALA A 18 -17.15 -4.52 0.05
C ALA A 18 -16.28 -3.99 -1.10
N GLY A 19 -15.38 -3.05 -0.84
CA GLY A 19 -14.49 -2.44 -1.81
C GLY A 19 -13.07 -2.98 -1.78
N VAL A 20 -12.28 -2.56 -2.77
CA VAL A 20 -10.88 -2.95 -2.92
C VAL A 20 -10.03 -2.48 -1.73
N ALA A 21 -10.30 -1.27 -1.22
CA ALA A 21 -9.48 -0.69 -0.15
C ALA A 21 -9.59 -1.49 1.15
N SER A 22 -10.81 -1.74 1.65
CA SER A 22 -11.02 -2.56 2.85
C SER A 22 -10.47 -3.97 2.68
N ALA A 23 -10.71 -4.59 1.51
CA ALA A 23 -10.23 -5.94 1.23
C ALA A 23 -8.69 -6.00 1.24
N TYR A 24 -8.01 -5.00 0.69
CA TYR A 24 -6.54 -5.00 0.66
C TYR A 24 -5.91 -4.65 2.02
N VAL A 25 -6.49 -3.73 2.80
CA VAL A 25 -6.10 -3.51 4.21
C VAL A 25 -6.14 -4.84 4.96
N CYS A 26 -7.27 -5.53 4.89
CA CYS A 26 -7.50 -6.79 5.61
C CYS A 26 -6.60 -7.92 5.10
N LYS A 27 -6.29 -7.97 3.79
CA LYS A 27 -5.26 -8.88 3.25
C LYS A 27 -3.90 -8.64 3.89
N LEU A 28 -3.46 -7.38 3.97
CA LEU A 28 -2.16 -7.03 4.56
C LEU A 28 -2.11 -7.41 6.04
N LEU A 29 -3.19 -7.22 6.79
CA LEU A 29 -3.30 -7.61 8.20
C LEU A 29 -3.26 -9.14 8.35
N ALA A 30 -3.98 -9.90 7.52
CA ALA A 30 -3.96 -11.36 7.51
C ALA A 30 -2.54 -11.90 7.22
N GLU A 31 -1.83 -11.31 6.27
CA GLU A 31 -0.45 -11.68 5.93
C GLU A 31 0.57 -11.31 7.04
N GLN A 32 0.20 -10.42 7.96
CA GLN A 32 0.96 -10.16 9.19
C GLN A 32 0.60 -11.10 10.34
N GLY A 33 -0.39 -11.96 10.15
CA GLY A 33 -0.80 -12.99 11.10
C GLY A 33 -2.08 -12.68 11.88
N CYS A 34 -2.74 -11.55 11.63
CA CYS A 34 -4.05 -11.27 12.24
C CYS A 34 -5.09 -12.31 11.79
N ASP A 35 -6.00 -12.64 12.69
CA ASP A 35 -7.18 -13.41 12.35
C ASP A 35 -8.24 -12.50 11.73
N VAL A 36 -8.46 -12.64 10.43
CA VAL A 36 -9.33 -11.75 9.67
C VAL A 36 -10.61 -12.47 9.26
N VAL A 37 -11.73 -11.94 9.70
CA VAL A 37 -13.08 -12.41 9.34
C VAL A 37 -13.75 -11.37 8.44
N LYS A 38 -14.09 -11.78 7.22
CA LYS A 38 -14.89 -10.99 6.28
C LYS A 38 -16.36 -11.32 6.45
N VAL A 39 -17.16 -10.29 6.76
CA VAL A 39 -18.62 -10.43 6.79
C VAL A 39 -19.19 -10.13 5.42
N GLU A 40 -19.89 -11.12 4.87
CA GLU A 40 -20.49 -11.02 3.55
C GLU A 40 -22.03 -11.09 3.62
N PRO A 41 -22.73 -10.40 2.69
CA PRO A 41 -24.14 -10.66 2.51
C PRO A 41 -24.38 -12.10 2.01
N GLN A 42 -25.59 -12.63 2.15
CA GLN A 42 -25.95 -13.99 1.75
C GLN A 42 -25.64 -14.33 0.28
N GLN A 43 -25.67 -13.34 -0.60
CA GLN A 43 -25.32 -13.45 -2.03
C GLN A 43 -23.83 -13.28 -2.31
N GLY A 44 -23.00 -13.12 -1.28
CA GLY A 44 -21.56 -12.85 -1.36
C GLY A 44 -21.23 -11.40 -1.68
N ASP A 45 -19.96 -11.07 -1.46
CA ASP A 45 -19.37 -9.77 -1.76
C ASP A 45 -19.41 -9.45 -3.26
N ALA A 46 -19.61 -8.18 -3.61
CA ALA A 46 -19.57 -7.71 -4.99
C ALA A 46 -18.22 -7.98 -5.68
N LEU A 47 -17.12 -7.95 -4.93
CA LEU A 47 -15.78 -8.26 -5.44
C LEU A 47 -15.65 -9.69 -5.99
N ARG A 48 -16.50 -10.65 -5.58
CA ARG A 48 -16.51 -12.01 -6.15
C ARG A 48 -16.79 -12.01 -7.65
N ARG A 49 -17.48 -10.98 -8.15
CA ARG A 49 -17.82 -10.79 -9.57
C ARG A 49 -17.07 -9.63 -10.21
N HIS A 50 -16.17 -8.98 -9.49
CA HIS A 50 -15.36 -7.89 -10.01
C HIS A 50 -14.18 -8.44 -10.82
N HIS A 51 -13.89 -7.79 -11.96
CA HIS A 51 -12.84 -8.24 -12.88
C HIS A 51 -12.95 -9.73 -13.27
N PRO A 52 -14.09 -10.18 -13.86
CA PRO A 52 -14.25 -11.56 -14.27
C PRO A 52 -13.23 -12.00 -15.34
N GLU A 53 -12.65 -11.07 -16.06
CA GLU A 53 -11.54 -11.28 -17.01
C GLU A 53 -10.25 -11.81 -16.34
N ALA A 54 -10.11 -11.66 -15.03
CA ALA A 54 -9.00 -12.25 -14.26
C ALA A 54 -9.16 -13.76 -14.03
N GLY A 55 -10.17 -14.38 -14.66
CA GLY A 55 -10.53 -15.79 -14.45
C GLY A 55 -11.42 -15.98 -13.23
N THR A 56 -11.93 -17.20 -13.06
CA THR A 56 -12.79 -17.59 -11.94
C THR A 56 -12.23 -18.80 -11.22
N ILE A 57 -12.32 -18.79 -9.89
CA ILE A 57 -11.94 -19.89 -9.01
C ILE A 57 -13.10 -20.06 -8.02
N ASP A 58 -13.71 -21.26 -7.96
CA ASP A 58 -14.81 -21.55 -7.05
C ASP A 58 -15.91 -20.48 -7.06
N ASP A 59 -16.43 -20.14 -8.24
CA ASP A 59 -17.45 -19.11 -8.48
C ASP A 59 -17.06 -17.67 -8.07
N SER A 60 -15.78 -17.43 -7.81
CA SER A 60 -15.23 -16.10 -7.49
C SER A 60 -14.19 -15.68 -8.52
N SER A 61 -14.08 -14.37 -8.76
CA SER A 61 -13.03 -13.84 -9.63
C SER A 61 -11.64 -14.10 -9.06
N GLY A 62 -10.64 -14.27 -9.93
CA GLY A 62 -9.23 -14.35 -9.52
C GLY A 62 -8.78 -13.11 -8.73
N TYR A 63 -9.39 -11.96 -9.00
CA TYR A 63 -9.12 -10.72 -8.25
C TYR A 63 -9.64 -10.79 -6.81
N PHE A 64 -10.86 -11.30 -6.60
CA PHE A 64 -11.38 -11.57 -5.25
C PHE A 64 -10.47 -12.57 -4.52
N ALA A 65 -10.09 -13.65 -5.19
CA ALA A 65 -9.21 -14.65 -4.60
C ALA A 65 -7.88 -14.03 -4.14
N ALA A 66 -7.25 -13.19 -4.97
CA ALA A 66 -6.01 -12.50 -4.63
C ALA A 66 -6.12 -11.57 -3.42
N LEU A 67 -7.27 -10.88 -3.25
CA LEU A 67 -7.50 -9.94 -2.15
C LEU A 67 -7.94 -10.61 -0.85
N ASN A 68 -8.40 -11.87 -0.90
CA ASN A 68 -9.02 -12.53 0.25
C ASN A 68 -8.35 -13.85 0.66
N VAL A 69 -7.17 -14.14 0.13
CA VAL A 69 -6.32 -15.26 0.57
C VAL A 69 -6.09 -15.18 2.09
N GLY A 70 -6.31 -16.28 2.78
CA GLY A 70 -6.03 -16.40 4.21
C GLY A 70 -7.05 -15.75 5.15
N LYS A 71 -8.16 -15.25 4.64
CA LYS A 71 -9.28 -14.76 5.46
C LYS A 71 -10.30 -15.86 5.73
N ARG A 72 -11.12 -15.65 6.75
CA ARG A 72 -12.34 -16.41 7.01
C ARG A 72 -13.56 -15.62 6.48
N SER A 73 -14.64 -16.29 6.09
CA SER A 73 -15.88 -15.66 5.67
C SER A 73 -17.03 -16.09 6.56
N CYS A 74 -17.87 -15.13 6.95
CA CYS A 74 -19.11 -15.38 7.63
C CYS A 74 -20.27 -14.56 7.03
N THR A 75 -21.48 -15.08 7.19
CA THR A 75 -22.73 -14.41 6.85
C THR A 75 -23.60 -14.36 8.10
N VAL A 76 -23.92 -13.16 8.57
CA VAL A 76 -24.62 -12.98 9.85
C VAL A 76 -25.75 -11.96 9.71
N ASP A 77 -26.71 -12.06 10.60
CA ASP A 77 -27.72 -11.05 10.86
C ASP A 77 -27.19 -9.93 11.78
N SER A 78 -28.03 -8.93 12.07
CA SER A 78 -27.66 -7.78 12.88
C SER A 78 -27.23 -8.13 14.31
N ASP A 79 -27.91 -9.10 14.93
CA ASP A 79 -27.65 -9.46 16.33
C ASP A 79 -26.31 -10.20 16.48
N ASN A 80 -26.02 -11.09 15.54
CA ASN A 80 -24.75 -11.79 15.47
C ASN A 80 -23.61 -10.86 15.04
N LEU A 81 -23.89 -9.83 14.22
CA LEU A 81 -22.88 -8.82 13.87
C LEU A 81 -22.38 -8.05 15.09
N GLU A 82 -23.26 -7.68 16.02
CA GLU A 82 -22.86 -6.98 17.26
C GLU A 82 -21.94 -7.86 18.13
N GLN A 83 -22.19 -9.15 18.19
CA GLN A 83 -21.30 -10.10 18.87
C GLN A 83 -19.91 -10.12 18.23
N LEU A 84 -19.84 -10.14 16.88
CA LEU A 84 -18.56 -10.11 16.16
C LEU A 84 -17.80 -8.79 16.35
N ILE A 85 -18.50 -7.65 16.43
CA ILE A 85 -17.91 -6.36 16.74
C ILE A 85 -17.26 -6.37 18.12
N CYS A 86 -17.96 -6.92 19.13
CA CYS A 86 -17.40 -7.08 20.47
C CYS A 86 -16.21 -8.04 20.55
N TRP A 87 -16.15 -9.04 19.66
CA TRP A 87 -15.03 -9.97 19.55
C TRP A 87 -13.80 -9.32 18.89
N ALA A 88 -14.00 -8.41 17.90
CA ALA A 88 -12.94 -7.82 17.11
C ALA A 88 -12.11 -6.78 17.88
N ASP A 89 -10.81 -6.69 17.58
CA ASP A 89 -9.91 -5.62 18.04
C ASP A 89 -9.88 -4.47 17.03
N ILE A 90 -10.06 -4.80 15.74
CA ILE A 90 -10.09 -3.85 14.63
C ILE A 90 -11.31 -4.12 13.76
N VAL A 91 -12.10 -3.10 13.49
CA VAL A 91 -13.15 -3.10 12.47
C VAL A 91 -12.69 -2.27 11.28
N VAL A 92 -12.78 -2.82 10.07
CA VAL A 92 -12.44 -2.12 8.82
C VAL A 92 -13.66 -2.04 7.93
N HIS A 93 -14.00 -0.85 7.45
CA HIS A 93 -15.06 -0.66 6.46
C HIS A 93 -14.72 0.46 5.46
N ASP A 94 -15.39 0.44 4.31
CA ASP A 94 -15.32 1.45 3.26
C ASP A 94 -16.70 2.05 2.92
N LEU A 95 -17.60 2.01 3.90
CA LEU A 95 -18.94 2.55 3.78
C LEU A 95 -18.90 4.08 3.82
N SER A 96 -19.73 4.74 3.01
CA SER A 96 -19.93 6.17 3.18
C SER A 96 -20.52 6.50 4.57
N PRO A 97 -20.36 7.73 5.09
CA PRO A 97 -20.86 8.09 6.41
C PRO A 97 -22.35 7.82 6.59
N LEU A 98 -23.17 8.12 5.57
CA LEU A 98 -24.59 7.83 5.59
C LEU A 98 -24.87 6.34 5.69
N MET A 99 -24.21 5.53 4.86
CA MET A 99 -24.37 4.07 4.88
C MET A 99 -23.89 3.46 6.20
N ALA A 100 -22.79 3.96 6.76
CA ALA A 100 -22.29 3.51 8.06
C ALA A 100 -23.33 3.79 9.15
N THR A 101 -23.92 4.98 9.16
CA THR A 101 -24.98 5.35 10.11
C THR A 101 -26.25 4.50 9.94
N GLU A 102 -26.72 4.31 8.70
CA GLU A 102 -27.89 3.47 8.41
C GLU A 102 -27.73 2.02 8.85
N LYS A 103 -26.50 1.51 8.77
CA LYS A 103 -26.16 0.14 9.22
C LYS A 103 -25.80 0.05 10.71
N GLY A 104 -25.79 1.17 11.43
CA GLY A 104 -25.37 1.25 12.83
C GLY A 104 -23.89 0.91 13.03
N LEU A 105 -23.06 1.28 12.07
CA LEU A 105 -21.61 1.11 12.06
C LEU A 105 -20.88 2.45 12.19
N ASP A 106 -21.58 3.47 12.65
CA ASP A 106 -20.96 4.76 12.96
C ASP A 106 -20.01 4.65 14.16
N ALA A 107 -18.95 5.45 14.12
CA ALA A 107 -17.86 5.40 15.09
C ALA A 107 -18.31 5.59 16.53
N ILE A 108 -19.26 6.50 16.78
CA ILE A 108 -19.74 6.80 18.13
C ILE A 108 -20.41 5.57 18.73
N ARG A 109 -21.29 4.91 17.97
CA ARG A 109 -21.96 3.70 18.43
C ARG A 109 -20.96 2.58 18.68
N LEU A 110 -20.02 2.34 17.75
CA LEU A 110 -19.04 1.25 17.87
C LEU A 110 -18.12 1.43 19.07
N LEU A 111 -17.59 2.64 19.30
CA LEU A 111 -16.74 2.95 20.45
C LEU A 111 -17.52 2.94 21.79
N ASN A 112 -18.82 3.25 21.78
CA ASN A 112 -19.66 3.08 22.97
C ASN A 112 -19.93 1.60 23.28
N LEU A 113 -20.00 0.74 22.24
CA LEU A 113 -20.18 -0.70 22.40
C LEU A 113 -18.90 -1.38 22.94
N LYS A 114 -17.75 -1.01 22.38
CA LYS A 114 -16.43 -1.50 22.77
C LYS A 114 -15.41 -0.36 22.79
N PRO A 115 -15.14 0.22 23.99
CA PRO A 115 -14.27 1.42 24.10
C PRO A 115 -12.85 1.23 23.62
N GLU A 116 -12.31 0.01 23.65
CA GLU A 116 -10.97 -0.33 23.16
C GLU A 116 -10.91 -0.68 21.67
N LEU A 117 -12.04 -0.61 20.95
CA LEU A 117 -12.13 -0.95 19.54
C LEU A 117 -11.40 0.07 18.67
N VAL A 118 -10.64 -0.40 17.70
CA VAL A 118 -10.13 0.42 16.60
C VAL A 118 -11.08 0.31 15.42
N VAL A 119 -11.62 1.44 14.98
CA VAL A 119 -12.51 1.51 13.81
C VAL A 119 -11.80 2.25 12.69
N LEU A 120 -11.48 1.56 11.59
CA LEU A 120 -10.89 2.14 10.39
C LEU A 120 -11.98 2.29 9.31
N ALA A 121 -12.36 3.53 9.02
CA ALA A 121 -13.14 3.88 7.83
C ALA A 121 -12.17 4.33 6.71
N ILE A 122 -12.04 3.53 5.65
CA ILE A 122 -11.22 3.89 4.48
C ILE A 122 -12.14 4.23 3.32
N THR A 123 -12.38 5.53 3.12
CA THR A 123 -13.36 6.03 2.16
C THR A 123 -12.71 6.83 1.04
N ALA A 124 -13.44 7.11 0.00
CA ALA A 124 -12.93 7.87 -1.15
C ALA A 124 -12.45 9.27 -0.75
N PHE A 125 -13.27 10.01 0.00
CA PHE A 125 -13.04 11.43 0.30
C PHE A 125 -12.95 11.74 1.81
N GLY A 126 -13.01 10.74 2.68
CA GLY A 126 -13.10 10.91 4.13
C GLY A 126 -14.54 10.81 4.63
N SER A 127 -14.68 10.82 5.95
CA SER A 127 -15.99 10.68 6.62
C SER A 127 -16.66 12.02 6.90
N ASP A 128 -15.98 13.13 6.66
CA ASP A 128 -16.54 14.49 6.79
C ASP A 128 -16.21 15.35 5.56
N GLY A 129 -16.71 16.57 5.55
CA GLY A 129 -16.52 17.50 4.44
C GLY A 129 -17.59 17.40 3.34
N PRO A 130 -17.55 18.34 2.38
CA PRO A 130 -18.63 18.50 1.38
C PRO A 130 -18.72 17.35 0.37
N GLU A 131 -17.68 16.52 0.24
CA GLU A 131 -17.59 15.44 -0.75
C GLU A 131 -17.67 14.04 -0.10
N ALA A 132 -17.92 13.94 1.21
CA ALA A 132 -17.89 12.67 1.95
C ALA A 132 -18.83 11.60 1.37
N GLU A 133 -19.95 11.99 0.76
CA GLU A 133 -20.92 11.08 0.14
C GLU A 133 -20.73 10.93 -1.36
N PHE A 134 -19.70 11.53 -1.96
CA PHE A 134 -19.47 11.43 -3.41
C PHE A 134 -18.96 10.02 -3.79
N LEU A 135 -19.42 9.55 -4.94
CA LEU A 135 -18.96 8.30 -5.52
C LEU A 135 -17.63 8.52 -6.24
N ALA A 136 -16.71 7.61 -6.05
CA ALA A 136 -15.42 7.61 -6.72
C ALA A 136 -15.03 6.23 -7.24
N THR A 137 -14.24 6.26 -8.29
CA THR A 137 -13.44 5.13 -8.75
C THR A 137 -11.97 5.48 -8.59
N ASP A 138 -11.08 4.53 -8.74
CA ASP A 138 -9.63 4.77 -8.70
C ASP A 138 -9.18 5.90 -9.68
N LEU A 139 -9.78 5.95 -10.87
CA LEU A 139 -9.52 7.01 -11.85
C LEU A 139 -9.91 8.40 -11.33
N ILE A 140 -11.08 8.51 -10.68
CA ILE A 140 -11.57 9.77 -10.09
C ILE A 140 -10.65 10.19 -8.96
N LEU A 141 -10.23 9.26 -8.10
CA LEU A 141 -9.32 9.54 -6.99
C LEU A 141 -7.93 9.98 -7.45
N GLY A 142 -7.41 9.37 -8.51
CA GLY A 142 -6.16 9.81 -9.14
C GLY A 142 -6.25 11.23 -9.72
N ALA A 143 -7.42 11.60 -10.26
CA ALA A 143 -7.67 12.94 -10.76
C ALA A 143 -7.87 13.95 -9.62
N ALA A 144 -8.76 13.66 -8.67
CA ALA A 144 -9.10 14.54 -7.54
C ALA A 144 -7.93 14.72 -6.56
N GLY A 145 -7.07 13.69 -6.43
CA GLY A 145 -5.85 13.75 -5.61
C GLY A 145 -4.64 14.36 -6.31
N GLY A 146 -4.74 14.75 -7.59
CA GLY A 146 -3.69 15.47 -8.34
C GLY A 146 -2.75 14.61 -9.20
N TRP A 147 -2.75 13.29 -9.10
CA TRP A 147 -1.86 12.42 -9.90
C TRP A 147 -2.04 12.58 -11.41
N SER A 148 -3.30 12.70 -11.85
CA SER A 148 -3.59 12.85 -13.27
C SER A 148 -2.96 14.10 -13.90
N MET A 149 -2.71 15.14 -13.11
CA MET A 149 -2.01 16.34 -13.58
C MET A 149 -0.51 16.11 -13.78
N LEU A 150 0.07 15.09 -13.14
CA LEU A 150 1.50 14.79 -13.13
C LEU A 150 1.88 13.56 -13.98
N CYS A 151 0.92 12.75 -14.40
CA CYS A 151 1.15 11.50 -15.14
C CYS A 151 0.71 11.57 -16.61
N PRO A 152 1.58 11.12 -17.55
CA PRO A 152 2.97 10.73 -17.37
C PRO A 152 3.87 11.95 -17.22
N ALA A 153 4.96 11.83 -16.47
CA ALA A 153 5.84 12.96 -16.14
C ALA A 153 6.61 13.56 -17.32
N THR A 154 6.38 13.15 -18.54
CA THR A 154 7.07 13.63 -19.76
C THR A 154 6.15 13.54 -20.98
N SER A 155 4.90 13.98 -20.87
CA SER A 155 4.03 14.07 -22.03
C SER A 155 4.52 15.18 -22.96
N SER A 156 4.71 14.84 -24.24
CA SER A 156 5.08 15.82 -25.28
C SER A 156 3.88 16.65 -25.76
N ASP A 157 2.67 16.20 -25.50
CA ASP A 157 1.44 16.84 -25.96
C ASP A 157 0.46 17.04 -24.79
N PRO A 158 0.18 18.29 -24.39
CA PRO A 158 -0.77 18.59 -23.33
C PRO A 158 -2.22 18.23 -23.68
N ALA A 159 -2.56 18.07 -24.96
CA ALA A 159 -3.90 17.70 -25.39
C ALA A 159 -4.20 16.21 -25.20
N LEU A 160 -3.18 15.35 -25.07
CA LEU A 160 -3.39 13.94 -24.74
C LEU A 160 -3.96 13.80 -23.34
N PRO A 161 -4.85 12.82 -23.10
CA PRO A 161 -5.40 12.59 -21.78
C PRO A 161 -4.28 12.15 -20.80
N PRO A 162 -4.41 12.44 -19.51
CA PRO A 162 -3.52 11.89 -18.50
C PRO A 162 -3.61 10.36 -18.47
N LEU A 163 -2.51 9.73 -18.10
CA LEU A 163 -2.48 8.27 -17.95
C LEU A 163 -2.89 7.87 -16.52
N LYS A 164 -3.77 6.87 -16.45
CA LYS A 164 -4.05 6.12 -15.23
C LYS A 164 -3.07 4.96 -15.10
N VAL A 165 -2.53 4.75 -13.93
CA VAL A 165 -1.79 3.52 -13.62
C VAL A 165 -2.75 2.33 -13.66
N TYR A 166 -2.28 1.17 -14.16
CA TYR A 166 -3.11 -0.02 -14.28
C TYR A 166 -3.67 -0.49 -12.93
N GLY A 167 -4.92 -0.92 -12.91
CA GLY A 167 -5.61 -1.45 -11.72
C GLY A 167 -6.07 -0.36 -10.74
N ASP A 168 -6.24 -0.74 -9.49
CA ASP A 168 -6.80 0.09 -8.42
C ASP A 168 -5.71 0.67 -7.52
N GLN A 169 -4.72 1.35 -8.11
CA GLN A 169 -3.50 1.76 -7.40
C GLN A 169 -3.73 2.80 -6.30
N CYS A 170 -4.68 3.73 -6.48
CA CYS A 170 -5.00 4.70 -5.43
C CYS A 170 -5.50 3.99 -4.18
N TYR A 171 -6.40 3.01 -4.35
CA TYR A 171 -6.91 2.20 -3.25
C TYR A 171 -5.83 1.30 -2.64
N LEU A 172 -5.05 0.59 -3.46
CA LEU A 172 -4.03 -0.34 -2.97
C LEU A 172 -2.93 0.38 -2.18
N MET A 173 -2.43 1.51 -2.68
CA MET A 173 -1.38 2.28 -2.00
C MET A 173 -1.89 2.95 -0.72
N ALA A 174 -3.10 3.51 -0.73
CA ALA A 174 -3.76 4.06 0.45
C ALA A 174 -3.92 2.98 1.54
N SER A 175 -4.31 1.77 1.14
CA SER A 175 -4.50 0.65 2.07
C SER A 175 -3.22 0.23 2.80
N ILE A 176 -2.04 0.38 2.18
CA ILE A 176 -0.76 0.09 2.85
C ILE A 176 -0.57 1.02 4.06
N SER A 177 -0.81 2.31 3.85
CA SER A 177 -0.71 3.30 4.93
C SER A 177 -1.80 3.11 5.98
N ALA A 178 -3.04 2.85 5.56
CA ALA A 178 -4.17 2.61 6.46
C ALA A 178 -3.94 1.38 7.35
N ALA A 179 -3.40 0.28 6.82
CA ALA A 179 -3.06 -0.91 7.59
C ALA A 179 -1.98 -0.61 8.66
N ALA A 180 -0.98 0.20 8.32
CA ALA A 180 0.06 0.61 9.27
C ALA A 180 -0.51 1.47 10.42
N VAL A 181 -1.37 2.41 10.09
CA VAL A 181 -2.06 3.25 11.09
C VAL A 181 -2.96 2.40 11.99
N ALA A 182 -3.75 1.49 11.41
CA ALA A 182 -4.61 0.59 12.19
C ALA A 182 -3.82 -0.26 13.20
N LEU A 183 -2.68 -0.82 12.79
CA LEU A 183 -1.81 -1.59 13.70
C LEU A 183 -1.18 -0.72 14.79
N ALA A 184 -0.75 0.49 14.47
CA ALA A 184 -0.21 1.42 15.45
C ALA A 184 -1.28 1.81 16.50
N THR A 185 -2.49 2.08 16.05
CA THR A 185 -3.64 2.41 16.91
C THR A 185 -4.07 1.21 17.75
N ALA A 186 -4.14 0.01 17.18
CA ALA A 186 -4.48 -1.21 17.94
C ALA A 186 -3.45 -1.50 19.04
N ARG A 187 -2.15 -1.28 18.77
CA ARG A 187 -1.12 -1.36 19.80
C ARG A 187 -1.38 -0.34 20.92
N ASN A 188 -1.75 0.89 20.59
CA ASN A 188 -2.07 1.91 21.59
C ASN A 188 -3.31 1.49 22.42
N ALA A 189 -4.36 1.05 21.74
CA ALA A 189 -5.60 0.58 22.38
C ALA A 189 -5.33 -0.58 23.36
N ALA A 190 -4.49 -1.55 22.97
CA ALA A 190 -4.09 -2.64 23.86
C ALA A 190 -3.33 -2.17 25.11
N ASN A 191 -2.59 -1.06 25.03
CA ASN A 191 -1.83 -0.52 26.16
C ASN A 191 -2.65 0.40 27.07
N THR A 192 -3.63 1.13 26.49
CA THR A 192 -4.39 2.18 27.19
C THR A 192 -5.79 1.72 27.58
N GLY A 193 -6.36 0.74 26.87
CA GLY A 193 -7.76 0.37 26.96
C GLY A 193 -8.68 1.37 26.21
N GLU A 194 -8.10 2.26 25.39
CA GLU A 194 -8.82 3.30 24.64
C GLU A 194 -8.62 3.07 23.16
N GLY A 195 -9.70 2.72 22.46
CA GLY A 195 -9.75 2.61 21.02
C GLY A 195 -9.90 3.95 20.32
N GLU A 196 -9.95 3.94 18.99
CA GLU A 196 -10.00 5.18 18.22
C GLU A 196 -10.72 4.95 16.88
N PHE A 197 -11.37 6.01 16.40
CA PHE A 197 -11.86 6.07 15.04
C PHE A 197 -10.82 6.69 14.12
N ILE A 198 -10.46 5.95 13.09
CA ILE A 198 -9.51 6.37 12.05
C ILE A 198 -10.33 6.70 10.80
N ASP A 199 -10.43 7.99 10.48
CA ASP A 199 -10.97 8.47 9.21
C ASP A 199 -9.84 8.53 8.17
N PHE A 200 -9.87 7.64 7.19
CA PHE A 200 -8.83 7.54 6.17
C PHE A 200 -9.37 7.88 4.78
N SER A 201 -9.05 9.07 4.28
CA SER A 201 -9.40 9.52 2.93
C SER A 201 -8.38 9.06 1.90
N VAL A 202 -8.82 8.30 0.89
CA VAL A 202 -7.96 7.89 -0.24
C VAL A 202 -7.52 9.09 -1.07
N GLN A 203 -8.41 10.08 -1.31
CA GLN A 203 -8.05 11.32 -1.99
C GLN A 203 -6.93 12.08 -1.26
N ALA A 204 -7.06 12.25 0.05
CA ALA A 204 -6.05 12.92 0.87
C ALA A 204 -4.72 12.17 0.84
N TYR A 205 -4.76 10.84 0.87
CA TYR A 205 -3.56 10.02 0.70
C TYR A 205 -2.90 10.27 -0.65
N VAL A 206 -3.64 10.23 -1.76
CA VAL A 206 -3.10 10.50 -3.11
C VAL A 206 -2.46 11.89 -3.16
N ALA A 207 -3.11 12.91 -2.58
CA ALA A 207 -2.55 14.26 -2.49
C ALA A 207 -1.26 14.31 -1.65
N SER A 208 -1.17 13.52 -0.57
CA SER A 208 -0.01 13.50 0.33
C SER A 208 1.25 12.92 -0.30
N VAL A 209 1.12 12.11 -1.35
CA VAL A 209 2.24 11.45 -2.05
C VAL A 209 2.62 12.14 -3.36
N LEU A 210 2.21 13.39 -3.59
CA LEU A 210 2.61 14.18 -4.76
C LEU A 210 4.06 14.72 -4.68
N GLU A 211 4.84 14.24 -3.72
CA GLU A 211 6.25 14.57 -3.54
C GLU A 211 6.51 16.09 -3.44
N ALA A 212 7.35 16.59 -4.37
CA ALA A 212 7.75 17.99 -4.42
C ALA A 212 6.75 18.92 -5.11
N ALA A 213 5.63 18.42 -5.66
CA ALA A 213 4.72 19.26 -6.44
C ALA A 213 4.13 20.42 -5.64
N LEU A 214 3.63 20.14 -4.43
CA LEU A 214 3.10 21.16 -3.55
C LEU A 214 4.17 22.09 -2.98
N PRO A 215 5.32 21.62 -2.45
CA PRO A 215 6.45 22.47 -2.09
C PRO A 215 6.94 23.36 -3.23
N THR A 216 7.05 22.83 -4.45
CA THR A 216 7.46 23.63 -5.62
C THR A 216 6.50 24.80 -5.85
N TYR A 217 5.20 24.56 -5.80
CA TYR A 217 4.22 25.63 -5.90
C TYR A 217 4.33 26.63 -4.75
N THR A 218 4.45 26.14 -3.50
CA THR A 218 4.49 27.02 -2.32
C THR A 218 5.72 27.92 -2.30
N TYR A 219 6.89 27.40 -2.65
CA TYR A 219 8.15 28.16 -2.57
C TYR A 219 8.50 28.92 -3.86
N LYS A 220 8.13 28.38 -5.03
CA LYS A 220 8.51 28.95 -6.31
C LYS A 220 7.36 29.53 -7.11
N GLN A 221 6.09 29.27 -6.72
CA GLN A 221 4.87 29.60 -7.48
C GLN A 221 4.86 28.92 -8.86
N GLU A 222 5.56 27.80 -9.01
CA GLU A 222 5.59 27.00 -10.23
C GLU A 222 4.61 25.86 -10.10
N VAL A 223 3.69 25.72 -11.06
CA VAL A 223 2.74 24.61 -11.13
C VAL A 223 3.40 23.43 -11.83
N ALA A 224 3.62 22.34 -11.10
CA ALA A 224 4.11 21.10 -11.68
C ALA A 224 3.06 20.50 -12.62
N THR A 225 3.49 20.09 -13.82
CA THR A 225 2.61 19.48 -14.83
C THR A 225 3.28 18.26 -15.45
N ARG A 226 2.49 17.39 -16.07
CA ARG A 226 2.98 16.23 -16.81
C ARG A 226 3.74 16.58 -18.10
N CYS A 227 3.69 17.84 -18.55
CA CYS A 227 4.27 18.33 -19.81
C CYS A 227 5.52 19.16 -19.57
N HIS A 228 6.37 18.79 -18.60
CA HIS A 228 7.64 19.45 -18.38
C HIS A 228 8.82 18.61 -18.88
N GLU A 229 9.89 19.27 -19.27
CA GLU A 229 11.14 18.59 -19.61
C GLU A 229 11.78 18.01 -18.35
N ARG A 230 12.24 16.76 -18.43
CA ARG A 230 13.02 16.18 -17.35
C ARG A 230 14.38 16.81 -17.26
N ARG A 231 14.74 17.19 -16.03
CA ARG A 231 16.07 17.73 -15.73
C ARG A 231 17.09 16.64 -15.39
N LEU A 232 16.65 15.39 -15.25
CA LEU A 232 17.52 14.23 -14.92
C LEU A 232 17.68 13.37 -16.16
N VAL A 233 18.91 13.20 -16.64
CA VAL A 233 19.23 12.50 -17.89
C VAL A 233 20.51 11.66 -17.71
N PRO A 234 20.47 10.36 -18.12
CA PRO A 234 19.33 9.61 -18.64
C PRO A 234 18.30 9.25 -17.57
N TRP A 235 17.03 9.23 -17.97
CA TRP A 235 15.92 8.69 -17.22
C TRP A 235 14.89 8.18 -18.22
N LYS A 236 15.11 6.99 -18.76
CA LYS A 236 14.33 6.50 -19.89
C LYS A 236 14.37 4.98 -20.00
N ILE A 237 13.39 4.42 -20.70
CA ILE A 237 13.41 3.04 -21.17
C ILE A 237 14.21 3.01 -22.48
N PHE A 238 15.20 2.12 -22.56
CA PHE A 238 16.00 1.83 -23.72
C PHE A 238 15.72 0.40 -24.18
N HIS A 239 15.95 0.12 -25.46
CA HIS A 239 15.66 -1.18 -26.06
C HIS A 239 16.95 -1.96 -26.29
N ALA A 240 17.12 -3.06 -25.56
CA ALA A 240 18.11 -4.08 -25.80
C ALA A 240 17.64 -5.04 -26.93
N ILE A 241 18.47 -6.01 -27.30
CA ILE A 241 18.17 -6.95 -28.40
C ILE A 241 16.85 -7.70 -28.19
N ASP A 242 16.56 -8.10 -26.96
CA ASP A 242 15.48 -9.02 -26.60
C ASP A 242 14.46 -8.43 -25.60
N GLY A 243 14.60 -7.16 -25.22
CA GLY A 243 13.65 -6.52 -24.31
C GLY A 243 14.07 -5.13 -23.86
N PRO A 244 13.15 -4.42 -23.19
CA PRO A 244 13.43 -3.09 -22.69
C PRO A 244 14.14 -3.11 -21.34
N VAL A 245 15.04 -2.12 -21.14
CA VAL A 245 15.69 -1.84 -19.86
C VAL A 245 15.47 -0.36 -19.49
N PHE A 246 15.27 -0.10 -18.20
CA PHE A 246 15.17 1.25 -17.68
C PHE A 246 16.50 1.69 -17.07
N ILE A 247 17.00 2.85 -17.46
CA ILE A 247 18.24 3.44 -16.92
C ILE A 247 17.93 4.79 -16.32
N VAL A 248 18.50 5.06 -15.13
CA VAL A 248 18.42 6.35 -14.46
C VAL A 248 19.75 6.75 -13.88
N CYS A 249 20.14 8.02 -14.11
CA CYS A 249 21.27 8.66 -13.43
C CYS A 249 20.78 9.94 -12.78
N ILE A 250 20.63 9.92 -11.45
CA ILE A 250 20.20 11.09 -10.66
C ILE A 250 21.38 11.94 -10.29
N GLU A 251 22.51 11.30 -9.97
CA GLU A 251 23.72 11.95 -9.50
C GLU A 251 24.86 11.85 -10.52
N GLN A 252 25.83 12.76 -10.41
CA GLN A 252 26.95 12.85 -11.34
C GLN A 252 27.84 11.60 -11.33
N ASP A 253 28.02 10.98 -10.16
CA ASP A 253 28.80 9.74 -10.05
C ASP A 253 28.12 8.54 -10.71
N GLN A 254 26.77 8.51 -10.73
CA GLN A 254 26.02 7.48 -11.46
C GLN A 254 26.22 7.61 -12.98
N TRP A 255 26.25 8.86 -13.47
CA TRP A 255 26.60 9.14 -14.87
C TRP A 255 28.04 8.71 -15.18
N ALA A 256 28.99 9.04 -14.33
CA ALA A 256 30.40 8.65 -14.53
C ALA A 256 30.56 7.12 -14.60
N ARG A 257 29.86 6.37 -13.72
CA ARG A 257 29.88 4.90 -13.76
C ARG A 257 29.22 4.32 -15.01
N LEU A 258 28.15 4.96 -15.52
CA LEU A 258 27.58 4.55 -16.80
C LEU A 258 28.58 4.75 -17.95
N LEU A 259 29.28 5.89 -17.99
CA LEU A 259 30.31 6.13 -19.00
C LEU A 259 31.48 5.15 -18.89
N GLU A 260 31.93 4.84 -17.68
CA GLU A 260 32.96 3.80 -17.44
C GLU A 260 32.51 2.44 -17.97
N PHE A 261 31.27 2.05 -17.69
CA PHE A 261 30.68 0.82 -18.23
C PHE A 261 30.58 0.83 -19.77
N MET A 262 30.33 1.99 -20.36
CA MET A 262 30.34 2.17 -21.83
C MET A 262 31.75 2.24 -22.43
N GLY A 263 32.82 2.17 -21.61
CA GLY A 263 34.21 2.24 -22.06
C GLY A 263 34.73 3.67 -22.27
N ASN A 264 34.13 4.68 -21.62
CA ASN A 264 34.50 6.10 -21.73
C ASN A 264 34.56 6.59 -23.18
N PRO A 265 33.49 6.56 -23.93
CA PRO A 265 33.50 6.92 -25.35
C PRO A 265 33.86 8.39 -25.56
N ASP A 266 34.57 8.71 -26.65
CA ASP A 266 35.08 10.07 -26.94
C ASP A 266 34.01 11.16 -26.90
N TRP A 267 32.77 10.86 -27.30
CA TRP A 267 31.67 11.82 -27.26
C TRP A 267 31.35 12.28 -25.82
N SER A 268 31.65 11.46 -24.80
CA SER A 268 31.39 11.83 -23.39
C SER A 268 32.25 12.99 -22.89
N LEU A 269 33.31 13.33 -23.59
CA LEU A 269 34.22 14.45 -23.29
C LEU A 269 33.70 15.80 -23.80
N LEU A 270 32.60 15.80 -24.55
CA LEU A 270 32.00 17.05 -25.05
C LEU A 270 31.38 17.86 -23.90
N ASP A 271 31.58 19.16 -23.93
CA ASP A 271 31.08 20.09 -22.89
C ASP A 271 29.57 19.99 -22.64
N VAL A 272 28.82 19.59 -23.68
CA VAL A 272 27.36 19.40 -23.60
C VAL A 272 26.93 18.24 -22.70
N PHE A 273 27.84 17.42 -22.18
CA PHE A 273 27.55 16.29 -21.28
C PHE A 273 28.21 16.42 -19.90
N VAL A 274 28.91 17.54 -19.63
CA VAL A 274 29.75 17.72 -18.43
C VAL A 274 28.94 17.68 -17.11
N ASP A 275 27.76 18.27 -17.12
CA ASP A 275 26.89 18.32 -15.95
C ASP A 275 25.43 17.95 -16.28
N GLN A 276 24.61 17.84 -15.25
CA GLN A 276 23.23 17.42 -15.36
C GLN A 276 22.38 18.40 -16.18
N THR A 277 22.60 19.68 -16.06
CA THR A 277 21.85 20.71 -16.79
C THR A 277 22.17 20.64 -18.28
N SER A 278 23.46 20.60 -18.63
CA SER A 278 23.92 20.50 -20.02
C SER A 278 23.41 19.21 -20.68
N ARG A 279 23.39 18.08 -19.94
CA ARG A 279 22.80 16.82 -20.44
C ARG A 279 21.30 16.93 -20.65
N ALA A 280 20.56 17.62 -19.76
CA ALA A 280 19.12 17.80 -19.91
C ALA A 280 18.79 18.63 -21.15
N GLU A 281 19.55 19.69 -21.43
CA GLU A 281 19.40 20.50 -22.65
C GLU A 281 19.73 19.71 -23.93
N ASN A 282 20.56 18.69 -23.83
CA ASN A 282 21.02 17.85 -24.95
C ASN A 282 20.52 16.39 -24.81
N GLN A 283 19.38 16.18 -24.16
CA GLN A 283 18.88 14.84 -23.80
C GLN A 283 18.74 13.88 -24.98
N ASP A 284 18.35 14.38 -26.16
CA ASP A 284 18.17 13.54 -27.34
C ASP A 284 19.49 12.91 -27.80
N MET A 285 20.60 13.66 -27.71
CA MET A 285 21.94 13.14 -28.01
C MET A 285 22.41 12.09 -26.99
N VAL A 286 22.20 12.37 -25.69
CA VAL A 286 22.49 11.39 -24.63
C VAL A 286 21.70 10.11 -24.85
N HIS A 287 20.39 10.25 -25.09
CA HIS A 287 19.51 9.09 -25.31
C HIS A 287 19.90 8.29 -26.57
N MET A 288 20.32 8.95 -27.65
CA MET A 288 20.78 8.30 -28.87
C MET A 288 22.04 7.44 -28.60
N PHE A 289 23.08 8.01 -27.97
CA PHE A 289 24.32 7.29 -27.67
C PHE A 289 24.12 6.13 -26.68
N VAL A 290 23.31 6.35 -25.64
CA VAL A 290 22.98 5.30 -24.69
C VAL A 290 22.17 4.18 -25.37
N GLN A 291 21.22 4.53 -26.25
CA GLN A 291 20.42 3.56 -27.00
C GLN A 291 21.31 2.71 -27.95
N GLU A 292 22.28 3.34 -28.62
CA GLU A 292 23.22 2.63 -29.50
C GLU A 292 24.00 1.57 -28.69
N PHE A 293 24.51 1.92 -27.53
CA PHE A 293 25.22 0.99 -26.66
C PHE A 293 24.31 -0.13 -26.13
N VAL A 294 23.15 0.22 -25.57
CA VAL A 294 22.18 -0.76 -25.04
C VAL A 294 21.70 -1.72 -26.11
N GLY A 295 21.52 -1.25 -27.34
CA GLY A 295 21.06 -2.05 -28.49
C GLY A 295 22.02 -3.17 -28.91
N THR A 296 23.25 -3.19 -28.38
CA THR A 296 24.22 -4.27 -28.62
C THR A 296 24.14 -5.40 -27.59
N TRP A 297 23.29 -5.27 -26.57
CA TRP A 297 23.21 -6.19 -25.43
C TRP A 297 21.87 -6.95 -25.40
N HIS A 298 21.88 -8.15 -24.80
CA HIS A 298 20.65 -8.77 -24.26
C HIS A 298 20.28 -8.11 -22.92
N ALA A 299 18.99 -7.93 -22.67
CA ALA A 299 18.49 -7.13 -21.54
C ALA A 299 18.99 -7.63 -20.18
N MET A 300 18.96 -8.95 -19.95
CA MET A 300 19.41 -9.51 -18.67
C MET A 300 20.93 -9.47 -18.51
N ASP A 301 21.70 -9.67 -19.58
CA ASP A 301 23.15 -9.57 -19.57
C ASP A 301 23.57 -8.12 -19.29
N PHE A 302 22.93 -7.16 -19.96
CA PHE A 302 23.12 -5.75 -19.69
C PHE A 302 22.83 -5.40 -18.23
N TYR A 303 21.70 -5.86 -17.70
CA TYR A 303 21.33 -5.62 -16.32
C TYR A 303 22.38 -6.13 -15.34
N HIS A 304 22.78 -7.40 -15.47
CA HIS A 304 23.75 -7.99 -14.55
C HIS A 304 25.13 -7.35 -14.64
N GLU A 305 25.59 -6.99 -15.83
CA GLU A 305 26.90 -6.35 -15.98
C GLU A 305 26.87 -4.91 -15.49
N ALA A 306 25.87 -4.11 -15.86
CA ALA A 306 25.70 -2.74 -15.39
C ALA A 306 25.59 -2.62 -13.85
N GLN A 307 24.94 -3.60 -13.19
CA GLN A 307 24.88 -3.65 -11.72
C GLN A 307 26.25 -3.86 -11.07
N LYS A 308 27.19 -4.58 -11.70
CA LYS A 308 28.58 -4.69 -11.19
C LYS A 308 29.28 -3.34 -11.19
N HIS A 309 28.97 -2.48 -12.14
CA HIS A 309 29.43 -1.11 -12.23
C HIS A 309 28.60 -0.12 -11.38
N ARG A 310 27.61 -0.62 -10.60
CA ARG A 310 26.68 0.21 -9.81
C ARG A 310 25.92 1.25 -10.65
N VAL A 311 25.59 0.89 -11.87
CA VAL A 311 24.68 1.68 -12.71
C VAL A 311 23.24 1.38 -12.30
N CYS A 312 22.43 2.42 -12.13
CA CYS A 312 21.03 2.28 -11.77
C CYS A 312 20.21 1.84 -12.99
N VAL A 313 20.04 0.55 -13.15
CA VAL A 313 19.34 -0.09 -14.26
C VAL A 313 18.47 -1.25 -13.79
N ALA A 314 17.36 -1.46 -14.48
CA ALA A 314 16.51 -2.64 -14.29
C ALA A 314 15.91 -3.11 -15.63
N PRO A 315 15.69 -4.41 -15.83
CA PRO A 315 14.87 -4.88 -16.94
C PRO A 315 13.41 -4.46 -16.71
N VAL A 316 12.70 -4.12 -17.79
CA VAL A 316 11.25 -3.87 -17.74
C VAL A 316 10.53 -5.18 -17.99
N LEU A 317 10.16 -5.84 -16.90
CA LEU A 317 9.59 -7.20 -16.95
C LEU A 317 8.09 -7.16 -17.31
N SER A 318 7.65 -8.14 -18.08
CA SER A 318 6.23 -8.47 -18.19
C SER A 318 5.71 -9.12 -16.90
N VAL A 319 4.40 -9.10 -16.67
CA VAL A 319 3.81 -9.75 -15.51
C VAL A 319 4.07 -11.26 -15.51
N SER A 320 4.10 -11.89 -16.68
CA SER A 320 4.46 -13.32 -16.81
C SER A 320 5.91 -13.59 -16.41
N ALA A 321 6.85 -12.77 -16.85
CA ALA A 321 8.26 -12.90 -16.48
C ALA A 321 8.52 -12.62 -14.99
N LEU A 322 7.67 -11.80 -14.36
CA LEU A 322 7.76 -11.52 -12.93
C LEU A 322 7.62 -12.81 -12.09
N GLY A 323 6.68 -13.70 -12.49
CA GLY A 323 6.44 -14.97 -11.81
C GLY A 323 7.61 -15.95 -11.81
N ASP A 324 8.54 -15.77 -12.74
CA ASP A 324 9.73 -16.61 -12.92
C ASP A 324 11.03 -15.91 -12.47
N THR A 325 10.91 -14.71 -11.88
CA THR A 325 12.08 -13.95 -11.40
C THR A 325 12.78 -14.67 -10.26
N PRO A 326 14.05 -15.11 -10.41
CA PRO A 326 14.75 -15.90 -9.39
C PRO A 326 14.79 -15.21 -8.03
N HIS A 327 15.01 -13.91 -8.00
CA HIS A 327 15.06 -13.13 -6.76
C HIS A 327 13.74 -13.17 -5.97
N LEU A 328 12.58 -13.10 -6.64
CA LEU A 328 11.28 -13.17 -5.98
C LEU A 328 10.96 -14.60 -5.53
N LEU A 329 11.40 -15.61 -6.31
CA LEU A 329 11.24 -17.01 -5.93
C LEU A 329 12.10 -17.36 -4.70
N GLU A 330 13.37 -16.94 -4.65
CA GLU A 330 14.25 -17.14 -3.50
C GLU A 330 13.78 -16.38 -2.24
N ARG A 331 13.05 -15.28 -2.42
CA ARG A 331 12.43 -14.53 -1.32
C ARG A 331 11.09 -15.09 -0.88
N ASP A 332 10.63 -16.16 -1.48
CA ASP A 332 9.34 -16.78 -1.16
C ASP A 332 8.17 -15.77 -1.28
N PHE A 333 8.26 -14.91 -2.34
CA PHE A 333 7.35 -13.78 -2.49
C PHE A 333 5.93 -14.21 -2.90
N PHE A 334 5.80 -15.33 -3.60
CA PHE A 334 4.49 -15.78 -4.06
C PHE A 334 3.85 -16.74 -3.07
N ASN A 335 2.56 -16.53 -2.78
CA ASN A 335 1.73 -17.52 -2.12
C ASN A 335 1.22 -18.51 -3.18
N ASP A 336 1.53 -19.79 -3.04
CA ASP A 336 0.97 -20.84 -3.89
C ASP A 336 -0.23 -21.49 -3.17
N VAL A 337 -1.40 -21.33 -3.76
CA VAL A 337 -2.63 -21.93 -3.27
C VAL A 337 -3.20 -22.81 -4.38
N GLN A 338 -3.15 -24.12 -4.19
CA GLN A 338 -3.65 -25.12 -5.15
C GLN A 338 -3.09 -24.95 -6.59
N GLY A 339 -1.79 -24.61 -6.69
CA GLY A 339 -1.12 -24.39 -7.98
C GLY A 339 -1.32 -23.01 -8.60
N THR A 340 -2.03 -22.11 -7.91
CA THR A 340 -2.19 -20.72 -8.34
C THR A 340 -1.29 -19.81 -7.49
N LYS A 341 -0.42 -19.05 -8.17
CA LYS A 341 0.46 -18.08 -7.50
C LYS A 341 -0.26 -16.76 -7.26
N TYR A 342 -0.29 -16.33 -6.02
CA TYR A 342 -0.79 -15.01 -5.61
C TYR A 342 0.34 -14.16 -5.07
N LEU A 343 0.26 -12.84 -5.28
CA LEU A 343 1.21 -11.90 -4.71
C LEU A 343 1.01 -11.81 -3.19
N ALA A 344 2.07 -12.06 -2.44
CA ALA A 344 2.10 -11.88 -1.00
C ALA A 344 2.43 -10.42 -0.64
N ALA A 345 2.34 -10.07 0.65
CA ALA A 345 2.89 -8.80 1.13
C ALA A 345 4.40 -8.75 0.94
N ALA A 346 4.93 -7.60 0.56
CA ALA A 346 6.36 -7.40 0.36
C ALA A 346 7.19 -7.55 1.65
N THR A 347 6.52 -7.56 2.81
CA THR A 347 7.18 -7.65 4.12
C THR A 347 7.63 -9.07 4.41
N LEU A 348 8.93 -9.23 4.65
CA LEU A 348 9.54 -10.45 5.17
C LEU A 348 10.12 -10.16 6.55
N ARG A 349 9.64 -10.87 7.57
CA ARG A 349 10.14 -10.79 8.95
C ARG A 349 11.03 -11.98 9.27
N ASN A 350 11.90 -11.86 10.30
CA ASN A 350 12.71 -12.98 10.78
C ASN A 350 11.86 -14.15 11.31
N SER A 351 10.62 -13.87 11.75
CA SER A 351 9.63 -14.88 12.12
C SER A 351 9.00 -15.60 10.93
N GLY A 352 9.44 -15.28 9.71
CA GLY A 352 8.81 -15.76 8.48
C GLY A 352 7.57 -14.96 8.11
N ARG A 353 6.95 -15.34 6.99
CA ARG A 353 5.60 -14.90 6.64
C ARG A 353 4.60 -15.78 7.40
N ALA A 354 3.46 -15.22 7.78
CA ALA A 354 2.33 -16.04 8.10
C ALA A 354 2.00 -16.81 6.82
N GLY A 355 2.39 -18.07 6.78
CA GLY A 355 2.14 -18.93 5.63
C GLY A 355 0.64 -19.13 5.46
N ASN A 356 -0.01 -18.23 4.76
CA ASN A 356 -1.40 -18.40 4.39
C ASN A 356 -1.46 -19.29 3.15
N SER A 357 -1.33 -20.60 3.37
CA SER A 357 -1.65 -21.60 2.36
C SER A 357 -3.17 -21.79 2.17
N LEU A 358 -3.97 -20.96 2.83
CA LEU A 358 -5.43 -21.03 2.76
C LEU A 358 -5.93 -20.26 1.55
N ALA A 359 -6.78 -20.91 0.76
CA ALA A 359 -7.51 -20.26 -0.34
C ALA A 359 -8.39 -19.11 0.20
N ALA A 360 -8.85 -18.25 -0.71
CA ALA A 360 -9.92 -17.31 -0.39
C ALA A 360 -11.17 -18.10 0.04
N PRO A 361 -11.91 -17.66 1.07
CA PRO A 361 -12.99 -18.45 1.65
C PRO A 361 -14.22 -18.52 0.74
N GLN A 362 -14.93 -19.64 0.80
CA GLN A 362 -16.30 -19.74 0.30
C GLN A 362 -17.23 -18.86 1.15
N ILE A 363 -18.35 -18.39 0.56
CA ILE A 363 -19.34 -17.55 1.25
C ILE A 363 -19.82 -18.24 2.53
N GLY A 364 -19.65 -17.59 3.67
CA GLY A 364 -20.14 -18.04 4.96
C GLY A 364 -19.52 -19.34 5.49
N ALA A 365 -18.42 -19.81 4.90
CA ALA A 365 -17.82 -21.10 5.23
C ALA A 365 -17.42 -21.25 6.72
N HIS A 366 -17.20 -20.14 7.41
CA HIS A 366 -16.74 -20.13 8.80
C HIS A 366 -17.78 -19.53 9.77
N THR A 367 -19.03 -19.33 9.32
CA THR A 367 -20.05 -18.61 10.11
C THR A 367 -20.23 -19.20 11.50
N GLN A 368 -20.44 -20.51 11.61
CA GLN A 368 -20.70 -21.14 12.90
C GLN A 368 -19.45 -21.11 13.82
N GLU A 369 -18.30 -21.42 13.26
CA GLU A 369 -17.01 -21.42 13.98
C GLU A 369 -16.73 -20.04 14.58
N VAL A 370 -16.82 -18.98 13.79
CA VAL A 370 -16.54 -17.59 14.23
C VAL A 370 -17.56 -17.13 15.29
N LEU A 371 -18.84 -17.49 15.15
CA LEU A 371 -19.84 -17.16 16.15
C LEU A 371 -19.62 -17.90 17.48
N ASP A 372 -19.19 -19.14 17.44
CA ASP A 372 -18.91 -19.91 18.66
C ASP A 372 -17.66 -19.36 19.38
N GLU A 373 -16.62 -18.95 18.64
CA GLU A 373 -15.44 -18.27 19.18
C GLU A 373 -15.82 -16.91 19.79
N ALA A 374 -16.62 -16.09 19.11
CA ALA A 374 -17.06 -14.80 19.61
C ALA A 374 -17.86 -14.96 20.93
N ARG A 375 -18.76 -15.95 21.01
CA ARG A 375 -19.51 -16.25 22.25
C ARG A 375 -18.60 -16.67 23.38
N ALA A 376 -17.62 -17.52 23.12
CA ALA A 376 -16.67 -17.97 24.14
C ALA A 376 -15.88 -16.80 24.73
N THR A 377 -15.36 -15.91 23.86
CA THR A 377 -14.60 -14.72 24.28
C THR A 377 -15.44 -13.77 25.14
N LEU A 378 -16.72 -13.56 24.82
CA LEU A 378 -17.62 -12.72 25.61
C LEU A 378 -17.93 -13.31 26.99
N VAL A 379 -18.05 -14.63 27.11
CA VAL A 379 -18.25 -15.32 28.40
C VAL A 379 -17.02 -15.21 29.28
N ASP A 380 -15.83 -15.40 28.73
CA ASP A 380 -14.56 -15.29 29.49
C ASP A 380 -14.26 -13.83 29.88
N GLY A 381 -14.57 -12.86 29.03
CA GLY A 381 -14.46 -11.43 29.34
C GLY A 381 -15.39 -10.97 30.45
N ALA A 382 -16.60 -11.48 30.52
CA ALA A 382 -17.57 -11.17 31.59
C ALA A 382 -17.11 -11.65 32.96
N THR A 383 -16.29 -12.69 33.03
CA THR A 383 -15.73 -13.22 34.29
C THR A 383 -14.48 -12.48 34.79
N SER A 384 -13.82 -11.69 33.91
CA SER A 384 -12.58 -10.97 34.22
C SER A 384 -12.74 -9.45 34.46
N SER A 385 -13.91 -8.87 34.20
CA SER A 385 -14.14 -7.41 34.31
C SER A 385 -14.53 -6.98 35.74
N SER A 386 -13.53 -6.79 36.61
CA SER A 386 -13.67 -6.10 37.92
C SER A 386 -12.91 -4.76 37.98
N HIS A 387 -12.62 -4.11 36.87
CA HIS A 387 -12.03 -2.78 36.85
C HIS A 387 -12.90 -1.83 36.05
N SER A 388 -13.94 -1.25 36.75
CA SER A 388 -14.67 -0.11 36.25
C SER A 388 -13.74 1.13 36.26
N LYS A 389 -13.20 1.51 35.10
CA LYS A 389 -12.66 2.85 34.92
C LYS A 389 -13.78 3.79 34.44
N SER A 390 -13.94 4.90 35.13
CA SER A 390 -14.95 5.94 34.92
C SER A 390 -14.95 6.44 33.48
N SER A 391 -16.13 6.45 32.87
CA SER A 391 -16.43 7.11 31.61
C SER A 391 -16.22 8.63 31.75
N GLN A 392 -15.07 9.12 31.35
CA GLN A 392 -14.83 10.54 31.13
C GLN A 392 -14.36 10.72 29.68
N SER A 393 -15.12 11.51 28.92
CA SER A 393 -14.89 12.12 27.60
C SER A 393 -13.73 11.55 26.76
N HIS A 394 -14.05 10.63 25.87
CA HIS A 394 -13.12 9.92 24.98
C HIS A 394 -12.57 10.73 23.79
N LEU A 395 -12.74 12.04 23.75
CA LEU A 395 -12.41 12.86 22.56
C LEU A 395 -11.13 13.68 22.69
N ASP A 396 -10.36 13.60 23.79
CA ASP A 396 -9.20 14.48 23.95
C ASP A 396 -8.10 13.92 24.89
N SER A 397 -7.57 12.74 24.63
CA SER A 397 -6.37 12.30 25.39
C SER A 397 -5.08 12.99 24.88
N GLY A 398 -5.12 13.62 23.71
CA GLY A 398 -3.95 14.27 23.08
C GLY A 398 -2.79 13.32 22.76
N LYS A 399 -2.88 12.03 23.10
CA LYS A 399 -1.86 11.03 22.85
C LYS A 399 -2.02 10.42 21.48
N LYS A 400 -0.93 10.38 20.75
CA LYS A 400 -0.88 9.74 19.44
C LYS A 400 -0.53 8.25 19.51
N PRO A 401 -0.87 7.45 18.49
CA PRO A 401 -0.69 5.99 18.50
C PRO A 401 0.72 5.49 18.84
N LEU A 402 1.76 6.24 18.49
CA LEU A 402 3.15 5.88 18.73
C LEU A 402 3.85 6.74 19.79
N ASP A 403 3.08 7.43 20.64
CA ASP A 403 3.67 8.15 21.77
C ASP A 403 4.55 7.23 22.63
N GLY A 404 5.73 7.73 22.99
CA GLY A 404 6.74 7.00 23.77
C GLY A 404 7.61 6.05 22.94
N ILE A 405 7.37 5.92 21.63
CA ILE A 405 8.27 5.19 20.71
C ILE A 405 9.33 6.15 20.19
N ARG A 406 10.61 5.75 20.31
CA ARG A 406 11.73 6.47 19.74
C ARG A 406 12.27 5.76 18.50
N VAL A 407 12.45 6.50 17.42
CA VAL A 407 12.95 6.04 16.12
C VAL A 407 14.23 6.77 15.77
N LEU A 408 15.31 6.02 15.49
CA LEU A 408 16.54 6.57 14.92
C LEU A 408 16.46 6.42 13.40
N ASP A 409 16.37 7.54 12.69
CA ASP A 409 16.35 7.59 11.22
C ASP A 409 17.78 7.72 10.70
N MET A 410 18.32 6.64 10.14
CA MET A 410 19.62 6.57 9.47
C MET A 410 19.47 6.48 7.95
N THR A 411 18.30 6.81 7.43
CA THR A 411 17.98 6.66 6.01
C THR A 411 18.30 7.92 5.22
N TRP A 412 18.39 7.75 3.90
CA TRP A 412 18.74 8.83 2.98
C TRP A 412 17.77 8.83 1.78
N ALA A 413 17.75 9.95 1.07
CA ALA A 413 16.90 10.21 -0.10
C ALA A 413 15.39 10.24 0.23
N TRP A 414 14.58 9.31 -0.24
CA TRP A 414 13.12 9.41 -0.24
C TRP A 414 12.39 8.39 0.65
N ALA A 415 12.51 7.11 0.32
CA ALA A 415 11.66 6.08 0.91
C ALA A 415 11.79 5.98 2.44
N GLY A 416 13.01 6.03 2.95
CA GLY A 416 13.27 5.96 4.38
C GLY A 416 12.78 7.21 5.12
N PRO A 417 13.17 8.43 4.74
CA PRO A 417 12.67 9.67 5.35
C PRO A 417 11.14 9.80 5.26
N PHE A 418 10.52 9.34 4.18
CA PHE A 418 9.07 9.34 4.05
C PHE A 418 8.41 8.36 5.05
N CYS A 419 9.01 7.19 5.26
CA CYS A 419 8.57 6.25 6.27
C CYS A 419 8.64 6.86 7.68
N THR A 420 9.80 7.43 8.05
CA THR A 420 10.00 8.00 9.38
C THR A 420 9.17 9.27 9.63
N MET A 421 8.88 10.04 8.59
CA MET A 421 7.91 11.15 8.64
C MET A 421 6.50 10.64 9.02
N ASN A 422 6.05 9.54 8.42
CA ASN A 422 4.76 8.96 8.78
C ASN A 422 4.74 8.43 10.22
N LEU A 423 5.84 7.84 10.71
CA LEU A 423 5.96 7.44 12.11
C LEU A 423 5.92 8.65 13.06
N ALA A 424 6.53 9.78 12.69
CA ALA A 424 6.46 11.02 13.45
C ALA A 424 5.03 11.60 13.48
N HIS A 425 4.31 11.55 12.36
CA HIS A 425 2.90 11.97 12.31
C HIS A 425 2.02 11.15 13.26
N MET A 426 2.35 9.87 13.45
CA MET A 426 1.68 8.99 14.41
C MET A 426 2.19 9.15 15.84
N GLY A 427 3.11 10.09 16.13
CA GLY A 427 3.55 10.43 17.48
C GLY A 427 4.90 9.87 17.91
N ALA A 428 5.62 9.16 17.05
CA ALA A 428 6.96 8.69 17.40
C ALA A 428 7.94 9.86 17.55
N ASP A 429 8.85 9.74 18.53
CA ASP A 429 10.01 10.62 18.70
C ASP A 429 11.09 10.21 17.68
N VAL A 430 11.12 10.89 16.54
CA VAL A 430 12.02 10.55 15.43
C VAL A 430 13.26 11.43 15.47
N ILE A 431 14.43 10.79 15.61
CA ILE A 431 15.74 11.43 15.58
C ILE A 431 16.40 11.09 14.25
N ARG A 432 16.58 12.09 13.39
CA ARG A 432 17.27 11.92 12.12
C ARG A 432 18.78 12.14 12.28
N LEU A 433 19.56 11.15 11.84
CA LEU A 433 21.01 11.25 11.77
C LEU A 433 21.41 11.77 10.39
N GLU A 434 22.04 12.93 10.34
CA GLU A 434 22.57 13.53 9.12
C GLU A 434 24.12 13.47 9.15
N SER A 435 24.74 13.20 7.98
CA SER A 435 26.19 13.11 7.78
C SER A 435 26.70 14.27 6.95
#